data_65ff3ae4540d8e2c0580c9c338e178b3
#
_entry.id   65ff3ae4540d8e2c0580c9c338e178b3
#
_cell.length_a   1.000
_cell.length_b   1.000
_cell.length_c   1.000
_cell.angle_alpha   90.00
_cell.angle_beta   90.00
_cell.angle_gamma   90.00
#
_symmetry.space_group_name_H-M   'P 1'
#
loop_
_entity.id
_entity.type
_entity.pdbx_description
1 polymer ?
#
loop_
_entity_poly.entity_id
_entity_poly.type
_entity_poly.pdbx_seq_one_letter_code
_entity_poly.pdbx_strand_id
1 'polypeptide(L)'
;MDNSNLRRIREVNWAEIEAEETRLLREMTVEQSVREFLRIQATLEPQFQATEALFRPEREEHWITLQARLARLEEVMQKPVETLVESMVQLQERLESAGISSILIGGLAVAVWGEPRGTRDIDFKVLLGREEAQKLLDALGNHFVPLRPNPLRALQGNGIVFVQDQLGTRIDLALADTSFDETAIARGRLIELQPGQTGRVCSAEDLIVYKLLSLRPRDNDDALSIIKRQQDALDDAYILRWLKEFERALDDSGLVRNYQQMRQQKSRKRLG
;
A
#
# COMPACT_ATOMS: atom_id res chain seq x y z
N MET A 1 40.00 -9.57 -32.61
CA MET A 1 38.98 -8.54 -32.49
C MET A 1 39.67 -7.26 -32.01
N ASP A 2 39.64 -6.25 -32.84
CA ASP A 2 40.43 -5.03 -32.70
C ASP A 2 39.93 -4.19 -31.49
N ASN A 3 40.84 -3.96 -30.54
CA ASN A 3 40.58 -3.15 -29.32
C ASN A 3 40.28 -1.67 -29.65
N SER A 4 40.48 -1.23 -30.90
CA SER A 4 40.18 0.15 -31.32
C SER A 4 38.67 0.46 -31.36
N ASN A 5 37.81 -0.53 -31.66
CA ASN A 5 36.36 -0.33 -31.67
C ASN A 5 35.73 -0.24 -30.25
N LEU A 6 36.33 -0.92 -29.28
CA LEU A 6 35.88 -0.84 -27.89
C LEU A 6 36.26 0.49 -27.21
N ARG A 7 37.34 1.15 -27.62
CA ARG A 7 37.70 2.48 -27.13
C ARG A 7 36.75 3.57 -27.65
N ARG A 8 36.32 3.49 -28.94
CA ARG A 8 35.35 4.44 -29.51
C ARG A 8 33.97 4.40 -28.78
N ILE A 9 33.52 3.25 -28.31
CA ILE A 9 32.26 3.11 -27.57
C ILE A 9 32.36 3.75 -26.18
N ARG A 10 33.55 3.81 -25.57
CA ARG A 10 33.77 4.49 -24.26
C ARG A 10 33.78 6.01 -24.34
N GLU A 11 33.97 6.60 -25.50
CA GLU A 11 34.01 8.05 -25.73
C GLU A 11 32.65 8.63 -26.14
N VAL A 12 31.63 7.75 -26.31
CA VAL A 12 30.28 8.20 -26.65
C VAL A 12 29.63 8.83 -25.40
N ASN A 13 29.25 10.08 -25.49
CA ASN A 13 28.47 10.75 -24.45
C ASN A 13 27.00 10.32 -24.55
N TRP A 14 26.67 9.22 -23.90
CA TRP A 14 25.33 8.64 -23.91
C TRP A 14 24.27 9.63 -23.42
N ALA A 15 24.61 10.53 -22.49
CA ALA A 15 23.68 11.52 -21.97
C ALA A 15 23.30 12.56 -23.05
N GLU A 16 24.23 12.94 -23.93
CA GLU A 16 23.95 13.84 -25.07
C GLU A 16 23.06 13.15 -26.11
N ILE A 17 23.32 11.88 -26.40
CA ILE A 17 22.49 11.11 -27.33
C ILE A 17 21.08 10.98 -26.80
N GLU A 18 20.90 10.60 -25.53
CA GLU A 18 19.59 10.46 -24.90
C GLU A 18 18.82 11.80 -24.85
N ALA A 19 19.52 12.89 -24.58
CA ALA A 19 18.94 14.23 -24.61
C ALA A 19 18.46 14.62 -26.00
N GLU A 20 19.27 14.32 -27.02
CA GLU A 20 18.94 14.61 -28.44
C GLU A 20 17.79 13.73 -28.94
N GLU A 21 17.80 12.44 -28.63
CA GLU A 21 16.69 11.53 -28.92
C GLU A 21 15.39 12.02 -28.28
N THR A 22 15.45 12.42 -27.00
CA THR A 22 14.30 12.96 -26.29
C THR A 22 13.77 14.25 -26.95
N ARG A 23 14.67 15.10 -27.41
CA ARG A 23 14.31 16.34 -28.13
C ARG A 23 13.61 16.00 -29.46
N LEU A 24 14.21 15.13 -30.26
CA LEU A 24 13.65 14.72 -31.54
C LEU A 24 12.28 14.07 -31.40
N LEU A 25 12.09 13.22 -30.38
CA LEU A 25 10.79 12.60 -30.10
C LEU A 25 9.72 13.62 -29.73
N ARG A 26 10.07 14.67 -28.96
CA ARG A 26 9.14 15.74 -28.58
C ARG A 26 8.76 16.66 -29.76
N GLU A 27 9.65 16.83 -30.72
CA GLU A 27 9.42 17.65 -31.92
C GLU A 27 8.66 16.89 -33.02
N MET A 28 8.62 15.54 -32.92
CA MET A 28 7.95 14.67 -33.89
C MET A 28 6.43 14.85 -33.83
N THR A 29 5.81 15.15 -34.95
CA THR A 29 4.34 15.17 -35.05
C THR A 29 3.78 13.77 -35.05
N VAL A 30 2.49 13.63 -34.70
CA VAL A 30 1.79 12.31 -34.71
C VAL A 30 1.87 11.69 -36.11
N GLU A 31 1.70 12.49 -37.18
CA GLU A 31 1.80 11.99 -38.56
C GLU A 31 3.20 11.45 -38.89
N GLN A 32 4.26 12.16 -38.47
CA GLN A 32 5.64 11.68 -38.64
C GLN A 32 5.90 10.40 -37.87
N SER A 33 5.42 10.31 -36.64
CA SER A 33 5.54 9.11 -35.79
C SER A 33 4.83 7.92 -36.39
N VAL A 34 3.60 8.08 -36.88
CA VAL A 34 2.85 7.02 -37.56
C VAL A 34 3.52 6.58 -38.87
N ARG A 35 4.04 7.53 -39.65
CA ARG A 35 4.77 7.20 -40.90
C ARG A 35 6.03 6.38 -40.62
N GLU A 36 6.79 6.74 -39.61
CA GLU A 36 7.99 6.00 -39.21
C GLU A 36 7.63 4.62 -38.66
N PHE A 37 6.58 4.52 -37.85
CA PHE A 37 6.04 3.23 -37.38
C PHE A 37 5.71 2.31 -38.58
N LEU A 38 4.97 2.82 -39.56
CA LEU A 38 4.59 2.02 -40.72
C LEU A 38 5.81 1.58 -41.56
N ARG A 39 6.86 2.42 -41.64
CA ARG A 39 8.12 2.08 -42.33
C ARG A 39 8.84 0.93 -41.60
N ILE A 40 8.95 1.00 -40.30
CA ILE A 40 9.54 -0.03 -39.44
C ILE A 40 8.72 -1.33 -39.55
N GLN A 41 7.40 -1.24 -39.48
CA GLN A 41 6.48 -2.35 -39.59
C GLN A 41 6.69 -3.09 -40.93
N ALA A 42 6.71 -2.38 -42.06
CA ALA A 42 6.93 -2.96 -43.37
C ALA A 42 8.29 -3.66 -43.48
N THR A 43 9.32 -3.14 -42.81
CA THR A 43 10.67 -3.74 -42.83
C THR A 43 10.71 -5.04 -42.02
N LEU A 44 9.95 -5.13 -40.91
CA LEU A 44 9.94 -6.28 -40.01
C LEU A 44 8.87 -7.33 -40.34
N GLU A 45 7.92 -6.99 -41.22
CA GLU A 45 6.77 -7.84 -41.56
C GLU A 45 7.14 -9.29 -41.93
N PRO A 46 8.17 -9.56 -42.75
CA PRO A 46 8.56 -10.93 -43.09
C PRO A 46 9.01 -11.73 -41.85
N GLN A 47 9.69 -11.07 -40.90
CA GLN A 47 10.15 -11.71 -39.66
C GLN A 47 8.97 -11.96 -38.71
N PHE A 48 8.03 -11.03 -38.62
CA PHE A 48 6.81 -11.20 -37.83
C PHE A 48 5.97 -12.36 -38.33
N GLN A 49 5.78 -12.50 -39.64
CA GLN A 49 5.05 -13.62 -40.22
C GLN A 49 5.76 -14.94 -39.94
N ALA A 50 7.09 -15.00 -40.07
CA ALA A 50 7.86 -16.22 -39.83
C ALA A 50 7.82 -16.69 -38.36
N THR A 51 7.61 -15.77 -37.41
CA THR A 51 7.62 -16.06 -35.97
C THR A 51 6.21 -16.02 -35.32
N GLU A 52 5.17 -15.72 -36.08
CA GLU A 52 3.79 -15.53 -35.60
C GLU A 52 3.32 -16.70 -34.74
N ALA A 53 3.51 -17.93 -35.20
CA ALA A 53 3.07 -19.13 -34.50
C ALA A 53 3.77 -19.34 -33.15
N LEU A 54 4.97 -18.80 -32.97
CA LEU A 54 5.75 -18.92 -31.74
C LEU A 54 5.25 -17.97 -30.64
N PHE A 55 4.83 -16.76 -31.03
CA PHE A 55 4.48 -15.71 -30.08
C PHE A 55 2.98 -15.48 -29.90
N ARG A 56 2.14 -16.10 -30.74
CA ARG A 56 0.68 -15.96 -30.66
C ARG A 56 0.11 -16.38 -29.29
N PRO A 57 0.44 -17.55 -28.74
CA PRO A 57 -0.13 -17.97 -27.45
C PRO A 57 0.24 -17.01 -26.33
N GLU A 58 1.50 -16.54 -26.31
CA GLU A 58 2.00 -15.61 -25.29
C GLU A 58 1.32 -14.24 -25.36
N ARG A 59 1.04 -13.73 -26.57
CA ARG A 59 0.28 -12.50 -26.78
C ARG A 59 -1.19 -12.64 -26.36
N GLU A 60 -1.84 -13.74 -26.68
CA GLU A 60 -3.22 -14.01 -26.28
C GLU A 60 -3.36 -14.09 -24.75
N GLU A 61 -2.45 -14.81 -24.09
CA GLU A 61 -2.39 -14.90 -22.63
C GLU A 61 -2.15 -13.54 -21.97
N HIS A 62 -1.27 -12.72 -22.54
CA HIS A 62 -1.03 -11.35 -22.10
C HIS A 62 -2.30 -10.50 -22.18
N TRP A 63 -3.04 -10.54 -23.28
CA TRP A 63 -4.29 -9.79 -23.44
C TRP A 63 -5.38 -10.28 -22.51
N ILE A 64 -5.52 -11.60 -22.32
CA ILE A 64 -6.46 -12.18 -21.36
C ILE A 64 -6.13 -11.70 -19.95
N THR A 65 -4.84 -11.73 -19.59
CA THR A 65 -4.37 -11.25 -18.29
C THR A 65 -4.62 -9.76 -18.11
N LEU A 66 -4.35 -8.95 -19.13
CA LEU A 66 -4.60 -7.51 -19.10
C LEU A 66 -6.09 -7.21 -18.94
N GLN A 67 -6.96 -7.87 -19.71
CA GLN A 67 -8.41 -7.70 -19.60
C GLN A 67 -8.93 -8.10 -18.21
N ALA A 68 -8.44 -9.21 -17.66
CA ALA A 68 -8.80 -9.61 -16.30
C ALA A 68 -8.35 -8.58 -15.25
N ARG A 69 -7.20 -7.93 -15.46
CA ARG A 69 -6.71 -6.85 -14.59
C ARG A 69 -7.55 -5.58 -14.73
N LEU A 70 -7.95 -5.23 -15.95
CA LEU A 70 -8.82 -4.07 -16.21
C LEU A 70 -10.23 -4.27 -15.64
N ALA A 71 -10.81 -5.47 -15.82
CA ALA A 71 -12.10 -5.80 -15.22
C ALA A 71 -12.06 -5.70 -13.68
N ARG A 72 -10.98 -6.19 -13.05
CA ARG A 72 -10.76 -6.00 -11.61
C ARG A 72 -10.61 -4.53 -11.21
N LEU A 73 -9.97 -3.73 -12.05
CA LEU A 73 -9.85 -2.28 -11.80
C LEU A 73 -11.23 -1.62 -11.81
N GLU A 74 -12.08 -1.98 -12.75
CA GLU A 74 -13.45 -1.45 -12.88
C GLU A 74 -14.31 -1.86 -11.69
N GLU A 75 -14.25 -3.12 -11.24
CA GLU A 75 -14.92 -3.58 -10.01
C GLU A 75 -14.46 -2.79 -8.76
N VAL A 76 -13.19 -2.43 -8.70
CA VAL A 76 -12.63 -1.65 -7.58
C VAL A 76 -13.00 -0.17 -7.69
N MET A 77 -13.09 0.39 -8.91
CA MET A 77 -13.46 1.79 -9.14
C MET A 77 -14.97 2.04 -9.01
N GLN A 78 -15.78 1.00 -9.21
CA GLN A 78 -17.25 1.08 -9.04
C GLN A 78 -17.69 0.95 -7.58
N LYS A 79 -16.81 0.55 -6.65
CA LYS A 79 -17.12 0.59 -5.22
C LYS A 79 -17.08 2.05 -4.76
N PRO A 80 -18.20 2.66 -4.38
CA PRO A 80 -18.18 4.02 -3.84
C PRO A 80 -17.23 4.05 -2.62
N VAL A 81 -16.43 5.08 -2.50
CA VAL A 81 -15.58 5.31 -1.31
C VAL A 81 -16.43 5.38 -0.03
N GLU A 82 -17.67 5.80 -0.17
CA GLU A 82 -18.71 5.79 0.86
C GLU A 82 -18.89 4.40 1.50
N THR A 83 -18.82 3.32 0.73
CA THR A 83 -18.98 1.96 1.26
C THR A 83 -17.81 1.49 2.14
N LEU A 84 -16.58 1.96 1.90
CA LEU A 84 -15.43 1.62 2.76
C LEU A 84 -15.60 2.19 4.17
N VAL A 85 -16.04 3.45 4.28
CA VAL A 85 -16.26 4.10 5.58
C VAL A 85 -17.45 3.48 6.29
N GLU A 86 -18.54 3.20 5.58
CA GLU A 86 -19.73 2.53 6.13
C GLU A 86 -19.39 1.14 6.68
N SER A 87 -18.68 0.32 5.90
CA SER A 87 -18.24 -1.01 6.35
C SER A 87 -17.32 -0.94 7.58
N MET A 88 -16.43 0.04 7.61
CA MET A 88 -15.53 0.29 8.72
C MET A 88 -16.32 0.65 10.00
N VAL A 89 -17.26 1.60 9.90
CA VAL A 89 -18.10 2.03 11.03
C VAL A 89 -18.95 0.87 11.53
N GLN A 90 -19.65 0.17 10.64
CA GLN A 90 -20.48 -1.00 11.01
C GLN A 90 -19.68 -2.07 11.74
N LEU A 91 -18.46 -2.35 11.30
CA LEU A 91 -17.62 -3.32 11.98
C LEU A 91 -17.21 -2.84 13.37
N GLN A 92 -16.77 -1.59 13.51
CA GLN A 92 -16.39 -1.06 14.81
C GLN A 92 -17.55 -1.06 15.81
N GLU A 93 -18.74 -0.67 15.38
CA GLU A 93 -19.96 -0.70 16.24
C GLU A 93 -20.28 -2.12 16.72
N ARG A 94 -20.13 -3.13 15.85
CA ARG A 94 -20.32 -4.53 16.23
C ARG A 94 -19.28 -5.02 17.23
N LEU A 95 -18.02 -4.69 17.02
CA LEU A 95 -16.94 -5.04 17.93
C LEU A 95 -17.15 -4.38 19.28
N GLU A 96 -17.50 -3.09 19.30
CA GLU A 96 -17.78 -2.33 20.53
C GLU A 96 -18.98 -2.90 21.27
N SER A 97 -20.06 -3.24 20.57
CA SER A 97 -21.26 -3.89 21.15
C SER A 97 -20.95 -5.26 21.77
N ALA A 98 -19.94 -5.98 21.25
CA ALA A 98 -19.42 -7.21 21.82
C ALA A 98 -18.37 -6.97 22.93
N GLY A 99 -18.09 -5.72 23.31
CA GLY A 99 -17.06 -5.37 24.28
C GLY A 99 -15.64 -5.65 23.79
N ILE A 100 -15.41 -5.51 22.48
CA ILE A 100 -14.10 -5.71 21.83
C ILE A 100 -13.58 -4.35 21.36
N SER A 101 -12.50 -3.88 21.96
CA SER A 101 -11.85 -2.63 21.54
C SER A 101 -11.07 -2.83 20.25
N SER A 102 -11.17 -1.88 19.32
CA SER A 102 -10.44 -1.92 18.04
C SER A 102 -10.00 -0.55 17.58
N ILE A 103 -9.00 -0.50 16.71
CA ILE A 103 -8.57 0.72 16.02
C ILE A 103 -8.36 0.46 14.54
N LEU A 104 -8.72 1.43 13.73
CA LEU A 104 -8.37 1.47 12.32
C LEU A 104 -6.88 1.79 12.17
N ILE A 105 -6.19 1.02 11.33
CA ILE A 105 -4.81 1.23 10.89
C ILE A 105 -4.75 1.25 9.36
N GLY A 106 -3.58 1.04 8.76
CA GLY A 106 -3.44 0.80 7.32
C GLY A 106 -3.75 1.98 6.42
N GLY A 107 -4.22 1.70 5.21
CA GLY A 107 -4.37 2.69 4.14
C GLY A 107 -5.40 3.77 4.41
N LEU A 108 -6.53 3.44 5.02
CA LEU A 108 -7.58 4.42 5.35
C LEU A 108 -7.12 5.36 6.49
N ALA A 109 -6.36 4.84 7.46
CA ALA A 109 -5.73 5.68 8.48
C ALA A 109 -4.65 6.63 7.90
N VAL A 110 -3.94 6.22 6.84
CA VAL A 110 -3.03 7.11 6.10
C VAL A 110 -3.79 8.28 5.47
N ALA A 111 -4.99 8.06 4.93
CA ALA A 111 -5.80 9.16 4.39
C ALA A 111 -6.17 10.21 5.46
N VAL A 112 -6.30 9.79 6.73
CA VAL A 112 -6.55 10.70 7.88
C VAL A 112 -5.31 11.51 8.22
N TRP A 113 -4.14 10.88 8.32
CA TRP A 113 -2.95 11.50 8.91
C TRP A 113 -1.88 11.94 7.89
N GLY A 114 -1.87 11.36 6.69
CA GLY A 114 -0.86 11.56 5.65
C GLY A 114 -1.45 12.04 4.32
N GLU A 115 -0.85 11.62 3.22
CA GLU A 115 -1.31 11.90 1.87
C GLU A 115 -2.39 10.87 1.47
N PRO A 116 -3.62 11.31 1.12
CA PRO A 116 -4.69 10.41 0.70
C PRO A 116 -4.29 9.61 -0.54
N ARG A 117 -4.50 8.31 -0.47
CA ARG A 117 -4.29 7.38 -1.59
C ARG A 117 -5.35 6.28 -1.60
N GLY A 118 -5.56 5.67 -2.75
CA GLY A 118 -6.47 4.54 -2.87
C GLY A 118 -6.01 3.34 -2.01
N THR A 119 -6.95 2.72 -1.31
CA THR A 119 -6.81 1.43 -0.65
C THR A 119 -7.93 0.49 -1.08
N ARG A 120 -7.70 -0.82 -0.98
CA ARG A 120 -8.68 -1.85 -1.37
C ARG A 120 -9.26 -2.60 -0.17
N ASP A 121 -8.64 -2.38 0.98
CA ASP A 121 -8.85 -3.09 2.23
C ASP A 121 -8.96 -2.12 3.39
N ILE A 122 -9.58 -2.59 4.44
CA ILE A 122 -9.68 -1.92 5.72
C ILE A 122 -8.89 -2.75 6.72
N ASP A 123 -7.94 -2.15 7.40
CA ASP A 123 -7.06 -2.83 8.35
C ASP A 123 -7.41 -2.44 9.77
N PHE A 124 -7.61 -3.44 10.65
CA PHE A 124 -7.87 -3.23 12.06
C PHE A 124 -6.87 -3.95 12.96
N LYS A 125 -6.55 -3.31 14.10
CA LYS A 125 -6.07 -3.99 15.29
C LYS A 125 -7.21 -4.17 16.28
N VAL A 126 -7.31 -5.37 16.85
CA VAL A 126 -8.40 -5.79 17.73
C VAL A 126 -7.81 -6.28 19.06
N LEU A 127 -8.23 -5.67 20.15
CA LEU A 127 -7.79 -6.03 21.51
C LEU A 127 -8.58 -7.25 22.02
N LEU A 128 -8.01 -8.42 21.79
CA LEU A 128 -8.59 -9.69 22.20
C LEU A 128 -7.50 -10.77 22.28
N GLY A 129 -7.58 -11.62 23.30
CA GLY A 129 -6.69 -12.77 23.42
C GLY A 129 -7.00 -13.83 22.37
N ARG A 130 -6.00 -14.63 22.00
CA ARG A 130 -6.15 -15.71 21.00
C ARG A 130 -7.11 -16.78 21.47
N GLU A 131 -7.21 -17.00 22.78
CA GLU A 131 -8.17 -17.90 23.43
C GLU A 131 -9.62 -17.42 23.29
N GLU A 132 -9.84 -16.11 23.16
CA GLU A 132 -11.15 -15.51 22.96
C GLU A 132 -11.51 -15.33 21.45
N ALA A 133 -10.72 -15.89 20.54
CA ALA A 133 -10.90 -15.72 19.08
C ALA A 133 -12.32 -16.07 18.58
N GLN A 134 -13.03 -16.99 19.26
CA GLN A 134 -14.42 -17.30 18.93
C GLN A 134 -15.34 -16.10 19.16
N LYS A 135 -15.11 -15.31 20.20
CA LYS A 135 -15.88 -14.08 20.48
C LYS A 135 -15.79 -13.08 19.34
N LEU A 136 -14.61 -12.95 18.68
CA LEU A 136 -14.45 -12.12 17.48
C LEU A 136 -15.32 -12.66 16.34
N LEU A 137 -15.28 -13.95 16.06
CA LEU A 137 -16.07 -14.55 14.99
C LEU A 137 -17.58 -14.41 15.23
N ASP A 138 -18.02 -14.56 16.47
CA ASP A 138 -19.43 -14.37 16.87
C ASP A 138 -19.87 -12.90 16.66
N ALA A 139 -19.01 -11.92 16.96
CA ALA A 139 -19.27 -10.50 16.73
C ALA A 139 -19.37 -10.16 15.24
N LEU A 140 -18.61 -10.81 14.37
CA LEU A 140 -18.70 -10.64 12.92
C LEU A 140 -20.06 -11.11 12.37
N GLY A 141 -20.63 -12.17 12.94
CA GLY A 141 -21.92 -12.73 12.54
C GLY A 141 -21.96 -13.09 11.05
N ASN A 142 -23.12 -12.88 10.42
CA ASN A 142 -23.31 -13.15 8.99
C ASN A 142 -23.01 -11.94 8.09
N HIS A 143 -22.61 -10.79 8.67
CA HIS A 143 -22.36 -9.57 7.90
C HIS A 143 -20.94 -9.52 7.35
N PHE A 144 -20.01 -10.14 8.06
CA PHE A 144 -18.58 -10.19 7.69
C PHE A 144 -18.14 -11.64 7.57
N VAL A 145 -18.02 -12.13 6.36
CA VAL A 145 -17.77 -13.55 6.06
C VAL A 145 -16.26 -13.78 5.91
N PRO A 146 -15.69 -14.78 6.60
CA PRO A 146 -14.29 -15.16 6.44
C PRO A 146 -13.95 -15.54 4.99
N LEU A 147 -12.84 -14.98 4.46
CA LEU A 147 -12.36 -15.26 3.11
C LEU A 147 -11.58 -16.58 2.99
N ARG A 148 -11.22 -17.17 4.12
CA ARG A 148 -10.43 -18.42 4.15
C ARG A 148 -11.09 -19.44 5.08
N PRO A 149 -10.92 -20.74 4.81
CA PRO A 149 -11.41 -21.79 5.70
C PRO A 149 -10.69 -21.76 7.05
N ASN A 150 -11.35 -22.27 8.09
CA ASN A 150 -10.82 -22.38 9.45
C ASN A 150 -10.38 -21.04 10.08
N PRO A 151 -11.25 -19.99 10.10
CA PRO A 151 -10.90 -18.67 10.63
C PRO A 151 -10.48 -18.72 12.11
N LEU A 152 -11.10 -19.57 12.92
CA LEU A 152 -10.75 -19.76 14.32
C LEU A 152 -9.29 -20.22 14.46
N ARG A 153 -8.89 -21.24 13.70
CA ARG A 153 -7.51 -21.73 13.71
C ARG A 153 -6.51 -20.65 13.22
N ALA A 154 -6.91 -19.84 12.25
CA ALA A 154 -6.08 -18.74 11.75
C ALA A 154 -5.86 -17.68 12.84
N LEU A 155 -6.90 -17.28 13.56
CA LEU A 155 -6.81 -16.34 14.69
C LEU A 155 -5.96 -16.91 15.84
N GLN A 156 -6.20 -18.15 16.24
CA GLN A 156 -5.45 -18.80 17.31
C GLN A 156 -3.97 -19.02 16.96
N GLY A 157 -3.67 -19.34 15.70
CA GLY A 157 -2.30 -19.58 15.22
C GLY A 157 -1.56 -18.29 14.88
N ASN A 158 -2.08 -17.53 13.92
CA ASN A 158 -1.39 -16.39 13.33
C ASN A 158 -1.88 -15.04 13.86
N GLY A 159 -2.94 -14.99 14.67
CA GLY A 159 -3.51 -13.75 15.18
C GLY A 159 -4.20 -12.87 14.12
N ILE A 160 -4.55 -13.43 12.94
CA ILE A 160 -5.14 -12.64 11.85
C ILE A 160 -6.27 -13.42 11.15
N VAL A 161 -7.33 -12.71 10.78
CA VAL A 161 -8.40 -13.21 9.92
C VAL A 161 -8.74 -12.17 8.84
N PHE A 162 -9.01 -12.68 7.64
CA PHE A 162 -9.46 -11.89 6.51
C PHE A 162 -10.95 -12.15 6.30
N VAL A 163 -11.72 -11.07 6.26
CA VAL A 163 -13.17 -11.15 6.06
C VAL A 163 -13.61 -10.22 4.94
N GLN A 164 -14.83 -10.39 4.46
CA GLN A 164 -15.48 -9.44 3.56
C GLN A 164 -16.90 -9.16 4.04
N ASP A 165 -17.36 -7.95 3.78
CA ASP A 165 -18.76 -7.58 3.96
C ASP A 165 -19.64 -8.10 2.83
N GLN A 166 -20.93 -7.78 2.89
CA GLN A 166 -21.91 -8.16 1.86
C GLN A 166 -21.66 -7.49 0.51
N LEU A 167 -20.94 -6.37 0.46
CA LEU A 167 -20.54 -5.64 -0.74
C LEU A 167 -19.18 -6.10 -1.27
N GLY A 168 -18.57 -7.11 -0.62
CA GLY A 168 -17.27 -7.66 -0.96
C GLY A 168 -16.11 -6.74 -0.61
N THR A 169 -16.28 -5.81 0.34
CA THR A 169 -15.17 -5.02 0.90
C THR A 169 -14.33 -5.91 1.79
N ARG A 170 -13.05 -6.03 1.46
CA ARG A 170 -12.10 -6.81 2.27
C ARG A 170 -11.72 -6.06 3.52
N ILE A 171 -11.70 -6.79 4.64
CA ILE A 171 -11.28 -6.29 5.94
C ILE A 171 -10.29 -7.28 6.54
N ASP A 172 -9.15 -6.75 6.98
CA ASP A 172 -8.07 -7.50 7.62
C ASP A 172 -8.09 -7.20 9.11
N LEU A 173 -8.34 -8.23 9.93
CA LEU A 173 -8.44 -8.11 11.40
C LEU A 173 -7.24 -8.82 12.03
N ALA A 174 -6.36 -8.06 12.66
CA ALA A 174 -5.21 -8.57 13.38
C ALA A 174 -5.38 -8.38 14.90
N LEU A 175 -5.16 -9.44 15.69
CA LEU A 175 -5.18 -9.35 17.15
C LEU A 175 -4.03 -8.48 17.67
N ALA A 176 -4.27 -7.84 18.79
CA ALA A 176 -3.28 -7.08 19.53
C ALA A 176 -2.41 -8.03 20.35
N ASP A 177 -1.29 -8.45 19.79
CA ASP A 177 -0.39 -9.45 20.39
C ASP A 177 0.78 -8.80 21.18
N THR A 178 0.89 -7.46 21.19
CA THR A 178 2.01 -6.75 21.80
C THR A 178 1.55 -5.60 22.72
N SER A 179 2.37 -5.23 23.68
CA SER A 179 2.14 -4.04 24.53
C SER A 179 2.08 -2.75 23.72
N PHE A 180 2.72 -2.72 22.54
CA PHE A 180 2.57 -1.62 21.59
C PHE A 180 1.15 -1.56 21.04
N ASP A 181 0.59 -2.70 20.60
CA ASP A 181 -0.78 -2.76 20.09
C ASP A 181 -1.79 -2.31 21.13
N GLU A 182 -1.65 -2.76 22.39
CA GLU A 182 -2.50 -2.33 23.52
C GLU A 182 -2.42 -0.82 23.72
N THR A 183 -1.20 -0.28 23.70
CA THR A 183 -0.96 1.16 23.83
C THR A 183 -1.59 1.93 22.67
N ALA A 184 -1.42 1.46 21.43
CA ALA A 184 -1.98 2.10 20.24
C ALA A 184 -3.52 2.10 20.28
N ILE A 185 -4.15 0.99 20.70
CA ILE A 185 -5.60 0.89 20.86
C ILE A 185 -6.09 1.88 21.94
N ALA A 186 -5.42 1.95 23.10
CA ALA A 186 -5.76 2.88 24.17
C ALA A 186 -5.64 4.36 23.73
N ARG A 187 -4.70 4.68 22.83
CA ARG A 187 -4.47 6.02 22.26
C ARG A 187 -5.37 6.33 21.06
N GLY A 188 -6.15 5.36 20.57
CA GLY A 188 -7.04 5.53 19.42
C GLY A 188 -7.96 6.74 19.58
N ARG A 189 -8.11 7.53 18.53
CA ARG A 189 -8.90 8.77 18.50
C ARG A 189 -10.19 8.56 17.72
N LEU A 190 -11.30 9.10 18.22
CA LEU A 190 -12.54 9.19 17.46
C LEU A 190 -12.40 10.31 16.42
N ILE A 191 -12.53 9.97 15.15
CA ILE A 191 -12.40 10.87 14.00
C ILE A 191 -13.67 10.78 13.18
N GLU A 192 -14.26 11.91 12.86
CA GLU A 192 -15.34 11.99 11.86
C GLU A 192 -14.72 11.85 10.46
N LEU A 193 -15.01 10.72 9.81
CA LEU A 193 -14.46 10.37 8.49
C LEU A 193 -15.33 10.88 7.36
N GLN A 194 -16.65 10.90 7.61
CA GLN A 194 -17.68 11.50 6.76
C GLN A 194 -18.76 12.11 7.67
N PRO A 195 -19.61 13.01 7.15
CA PRO A 195 -20.66 13.61 7.96
C PRO A 195 -21.50 12.56 8.68
N GLY A 196 -21.48 12.60 10.02
CA GLY A 196 -22.20 11.65 10.87
C GLY A 196 -21.57 10.25 10.99
N GLN A 197 -20.42 9.99 10.38
CA GLN A 197 -19.73 8.70 10.44
C GLN A 197 -18.38 8.84 11.15
N THR A 198 -18.33 8.39 12.38
CA THR A 198 -17.16 8.48 13.24
C THR A 198 -16.51 7.10 13.39
N GLY A 199 -15.19 7.06 13.31
CA GLY A 199 -14.43 5.84 13.57
C GLY A 199 -13.28 6.06 14.54
N ARG A 200 -12.89 5.02 15.27
CA ARG A 200 -11.70 5.03 16.11
C ARG A 200 -10.48 4.69 15.27
N VAL A 201 -9.60 5.65 15.11
CA VAL A 201 -8.39 5.57 14.29
C VAL A 201 -7.16 5.62 15.18
N CYS A 202 -6.10 4.87 14.89
CA CYS A 202 -4.82 4.97 15.59
C CYS A 202 -4.26 6.39 15.52
N SER A 203 -3.37 6.76 16.42
CA SER A 203 -2.70 8.06 16.34
C SER A 203 -1.74 8.12 15.14
N ALA A 204 -1.35 9.32 14.73
CA ALA A 204 -0.36 9.50 13.66
C ALA A 204 0.99 8.85 14.01
N GLU A 205 1.39 8.95 15.29
CA GLU A 205 2.62 8.35 15.81
C GLU A 205 2.58 6.83 15.73
N ASP A 206 1.47 6.22 16.19
CA ASP A 206 1.29 4.77 16.17
C ASP A 206 1.28 4.25 14.72
N LEU A 207 0.62 4.98 13.81
CA LEU A 207 0.61 4.61 12.40
C LEU A 207 2.00 4.66 11.76
N ILE A 208 2.82 5.67 12.10
CA ILE A 208 4.22 5.75 11.66
C ILE A 208 4.99 4.51 12.12
N VAL A 209 4.84 4.11 13.38
CA VAL A 209 5.52 2.92 13.92
C VAL A 209 5.07 1.66 13.16
N TYR A 210 3.75 1.43 12.98
CA TYR A 210 3.25 0.30 12.19
C TYR A 210 3.82 0.28 10.77
N LYS A 211 3.89 1.44 10.12
CA LYS A 211 4.40 1.56 8.75
C LYS A 211 5.88 1.25 8.63
N LEU A 212 6.69 1.70 9.58
CA LEU A 212 8.13 1.43 9.59
C LEU A 212 8.46 -0.03 9.90
N LEU A 213 7.60 -0.73 10.67
CA LEU A 213 7.75 -2.15 10.97
C LEU A 213 7.41 -3.06 9.78
N SER A 214 6.61 -2.62 8.82
CA SER A 214 6.12 -3.48 7.74
C SER A 214 7.17 -3.79 6.66
N LEU A 215 8.27 -3.04 6.61
CA LEU A 215 9.40 -3.17 5.66
C LEU A 215 9.01 -3.08 4.17
N ARG A 216 7.75 -2.77 3.83
CA ARG A 216 7.32 -2.58 2.44
C ARG A 216 7.71 -1.18 1.95
N PRO A 217 8.24 -1.02 0.71
CA PRO A 217 8.61 0.31 0.19
C PRO A 217 7.48 1.34 0.28
N ARG A 218 6.25 0.93 -0.07
CA ARG A 218 5.05 1.79 0.00
C ARG A 218 4.75 2.28 1.42
N ASP A 219 5.02 1.47 2.44
CA ASP A 219 4.76 1.86 3.83
C ASP A 219 5.77 2.90 4.33
N ASN A 220 6.99 2.91 3.78
CA ASN A 220 7.93 4.01 4.00
C ASN A 220 7.42 5.34 3.39
N ASP A 221 6.83 5.30 2.19
CA ASP A 221 6.21 6.47 1.56
C ASP A 221 5.01 6.97 2.39
N ASP A 222 4.18 6.06 2.88
CA ASP A 222 3.08 6.36 3.79
C ASP A 222 3.58 7.07 5.07
N ALA A 223 4.61 6.50 5.74
CA ALA A 223 5.21 7.10 6.94
C ALA A 223 5.77 8.50 6.66
N LEU A 224 6.49 8.67 5.54
CA LEU A 224 7.02 9.96 5.13
C LEU A 224 5.90 10.99 4.87
N SER A 225 4.79 10.57 4.26
CA SER A 225 3.64 11.44 4.00
C SER A 225 2.99 11.93 5.31
N ILE A 226 2.84 11.04 6.29
CA ILE A 226 2.33 11.37 7.63
C ILE A 226 3.28 12.39 8.32
N ILE A 227 4.59 12.13 8.32
CA ILE A 227 5.60 13.01 8.89
C ILE A 227 5.54 14.40 8.24
N LYS A 228 5.37 14.47 6.92
CA LYS A 228 5.27 15.75 6.20
C LYS A 228 4.01 16.53 6.56
N ARG A 229 2.87 15.85 6.75
CA ARG A 229 1.60 16.50 7.04
C ARG A 229 1.48 16.91 8.51
N GLN A 230 1.88 16.06 9.45
CA GLN A 230 1.74 16.30 10.88
C GLN A 230 2.84 17.20 11.46
N GLN A 231 4.02 17.15 10.87
CA GLN A 231 5.14 18.03 11.23
C GLN A 231 5.48 18.05 12.74
N ASP A 232 5.38 19.23 13.32
CA ASP A 232 5.79 19.49 14.70
C ASP A 232 4.70 19.05 15.72
N ALA A 233 3.55 18.56 15.23
CA ALA A 233 2.52 17.95 16.07
C ALA A 233 2.84 16.52 16.52
N LEU A 234 3.88 15.88 15.93
CA LEU A 234 4.29 14.53 16.29
C LEU A 234 5.11 14.50 17.58
N ASP A 235 4.79 13.55 18.45
CA ASP A 235 5.63 13.17 19.59
C ASP A 235 6.78 12.28 19.12
N ASP A 236 7.89 12.92 18.72
CA ASP A 236 9.11 12.21 18.29
C ASP A 236 9.68 11.31 19.41
N ALA A 237 9.55 11.72 20.68
CA ALA A 237 10.07 10.94 21.80
C ALA A 237 9.31 9.62 21.95
N TYR A 238 7.98 9.65 21.79
CA TYR A 238 7.14 8.46 21.78
C TYR A 238 7.50 7.51 20.63
N ILE A 239 7.59 8.03 19.42
CA ILE A 239 7.94 7.22 18.23
C ILE A 239 9.31 6.56 18.43
N LEU A 240 10.34 7.35 18.78
CA LEU A 240 11.70 6.86 18.98
C LEU A 240 11.81 5.83 20.11
N ARG A 241 11.01 5.96 21.17
CA ARG A 241 10.94 4.96 22.24
C ARG A 241 10.51 3.61 21.69
N TRP A 242 9.38 3.55 20.95
CA TRP A 242 8.87 2.30 20.42
C TRP A 242 9.77 1.71 19.34
N LEU A 243 10.32 2.53 18.43
CA LEU A 243 11.25 2.04 17.42
C LEU A 243 12.50 1.41 18.04
N LYS A 244 13.02 1.98 19.14
CA LYS A 244 14.15 1.38 19.89
C LYS A 244 13.78 0.07 20.55
N GLU A 245 12.58 -0.06 21.11
CA GLU A 245 12.10 -1.33 21.68
C GLU A 245 11.98 -2.40 20.58
N PHE A 246 11.45 -2.04 19.40
CA PHE A 246 11.37 -2.97 18.28
C PHE A 246 12.75 -3.34 17.72
N GLU A 247 13.68 -2.40 17.61
CA GLU A 247 15.06 -2.72 17.21
C GLU A 247 15.71 -3.74 18.15
N ARG A 248 15.52 -3.59 19.46
CA ARG A 248 16.01 -4.57 20.44
C ARG A 248 15.34 -5.93 20.32
N ALA A 249 14.02 -5.97 20.09
CA ALA A 249 13.26 -7.21 20.00
C ALA A 249 13.51 -7.97 18.70
N LEU A 250 13.78 -7.26 17.59
CA LEU A 250 13.96 -7.83 16.25
C LEU A 250 15.45 -7.99 15.85
N ASP A 251 16.39 -7.58 16.70
CA ASP A 251 17.82 -7.48 16.37
C ASP A 251 18.06 -6.67 15.08
N ASP A 252 17.28 -5.58 14.90
CA ASP A 252 17.34 -4.66 13.77
C ASP A 252 17.88 -3.29 14.27
N SER A 253 18.73 -2.63 13.51
CA SER A 253 19.29 -1.32 13.85
C SER A 253 18.92 -0.23 12.84
N GLY A 254 17.94 -0.46 12.00
CA GLY A 254 17.55 0.38 10.88
C GLY A 254 16.35 1.31 11.12
N LEU A 255 15.44 0.97 12.04
CA LEU A 255 14.16 1.66 12.22
C LEU A 255 14.33 3.11 12.72
N VAL A 256 15.11 3.30 13.76
CA VAL A 256 15.40 4.64 14.33
C VAL A 256 16.10 5.51 13.30
N ARG A 257 17.11 4.97 12.60
CA ARG A 257 17.83 5.69 11.55
C ARG A 257 16.91 6.09 10.42
N ASN A 258 16.05 5.19 9.95
CA ASN A 258 15.09 5.44 8.88
C ASN A 258 14.15 6.59 9.28
N TYR A 259 13.56 6.54 10.47
CA TYR A 259 12.70 7.62 10.98
C TYR A 259 13.42 8.96 11.03
N GLN A 260 14.64 8.99 11.60
CA GLN A 260 15.43 10.23 11.70
C GLN A 260 15.78 10.82 10.33
N GLN A 261 16.11 9.97 9.35
CA GLN A 261 16.36 10.40 7.97
C GLN A 261 15.10 11.03 7.35
N MET A 262 13.92 10.42 7.54
CA MET A 262 12.65 10.96 7.06
C MET A 262 12.36 12.34 7.69
N ARG A 263 12.63 12.52 8.98
CA ARG A 263 12.47 13.81 9.67
C ARG A 263 13.42 14.88 9.12
N GLN A 264 14.66 14.51 8.74
CA GLN A 264 15.66 15.43 8.18
C GLN A 264 15.36 15.84 6.73
N GLN A 265 14.81 14.95 5.90
CA GLN A 265 14.40 15.27 4.52
C GLN A 265 13.41 16.44 4.45
N LYS A 266 12.62 16.64 5.49
CA LYS A 266 11.72 17.78 5.65
C LYS A 266 12.48 19.11 5.78
N SER A 267 13.57 19.15 6.53
CA SER A 267 14.31 20.38 6.85
C SER A 267 15.02 21.00 5.63
N ARG A 268 15.46 20.16 4.68
CA ARG A 268 16.20 20.61 3.49
C ARG A 268 15.34 21.34 2.44
N LYS A 269 14.03 21.09 2.38
CA LYS A 269 13.12 21.78 1.43
C LYS A 269 12.63 23.16 1.90
N ARG A 270 12.90 23.56 3.14
CA ARG A 270 12.55 24.92 3.66
C ARG A 270 13.64 25.96 3.43
N LEU A 271 14.84 25.56 2.99
CA LEU A 271 16.01 26.43 2.82
C LEU A 271 16.40 26.64 1.34
N GLY A 272 15.61 26.21 0.41
CA GLY A 272 15.68 26.45 -1.03
C GLY A 272 14.36 27.01 -1.56
#